data_a5356cf0aa4bf1e00fe7a301481ec9b0
#
_entry.id   a5356cf0aa4bf1e00fe7a301481ec9b0
#
_cell.length_a   1.000
_cell.length_b   1.000
_cell.length_c   1.000
_cell.angle_alpha   90.00
_cell.angle_beta   90.00
_cell.angle_gamma   90.00
#
_symmetry.space_group_name_H-M   'P 1'
#
loop_
_entity.id
_entity.type
_entity.pdbx_description
1 polymer ?
#
loop_
_entity_poly.entity_id
_entity_poly.type
_entity_poly.pdbx_seq_one_letter_code
_entity_poly.pdbx_strand_id
1 'polypeptide(L)'
;MEEQKFRVIIVEDVKLELKGTEEIFRHEIPNAEVIGTAMTENEFWPLMEAQLPDLVLLDLGLGGSTTIGVDICRNIFKRYKGVRVLIFTGEILNEKLWVDVLNAGADGIILKTGELLTKTDVQAVMDGKKLVFNYPILEKIVDRFKKSVANDAK
;
A
#
# COMPACT_ATOMS: atom_id res chain seq x y z
N MET A 1 -16.00 22.65 5.14
CA MET A 1 -14.98 22.19 6.11
C MET A 1 -13.75 21.72 5.37
N GLU A 2 -12.60 22.14 5.84
CA GLU A 2 -11.34 21.62 5.30
C GLU A 2 -11.20 20.14 5.66
N GLU A 3 -10.73 19.35 4.70
CA GLU A 3 -10.40 17.96 4.97
C GLU A 3 -9.17 17.89 5.88
N GLN A 4 -9.16 16.94 6.79
CA GLN A 4 -8.04 16.74 7.69
C GLN A 4 -6.78 16.39 6.92
N LYS A 5 -5.69 17.10 7.20
CA LYS A 5 -4.39 16.85 6.61
C LYS A 5 -3.75 15.62 7.24
N PHE A 6 -3.02 14.87 6.44
CA PHE A 6 -2.25 13.72 6.90
C PHE A 6 -0.90 13.63 6.18
N ARG A 7 0.04 12.94 6.80
CA ARG A 7 1.43 12.86 6.34
C ARG A 7 1.68 11.49 5.73
N VAL A 8 2.41 11.48 4.61
CA VAL A 8 2.66 10.28 3.82
C VAL A 8 4.16 10.10 3.59
N ILE A 9 4.65 8.87 3.74
CA ILE A 9 5.95 8.45 3.20
C ILE A 9 5.66 7.49 2.05
N ILE A 10 6.35 7.70 0.93
CA ILE A 10 6.23 6.84 -0.26
C ILE A 10 7.50 6.00 -0.38
N VAL A 11 7.33 4.68 -0.53
CA VAL A 11 8.43 3.73 -0.71
C VAL A 11 8.28 3.05 -2.06
N GLU A 12 9.18 3.35 -2.99
CA GLU A 12 9.13 2.90 -4.38
C GLU A 12 10.54 2.93 -4.98
N ASP A 13 11.01 1.81 -5.53
CA ASP A 13 12.37 1.70 -6.05
C ASP A 13 12.53 2.11 -7.52
N VAL A 14 11.44 2.29 -8.26
CA VAL A 14 11.48 2.79 -9.63
C VAL A 14 11.27 4.30 -9.61
N LYS A 15 12.32 5.04 -9.94
CA LYS A 15 12.34 6.51 -9.83
C LYS A 15 11.19 7.18 -10.59
N LEU A 16 10.88 6.70 -11.79
CA LEU A 16 9.80 7.27 -12.61
C LEU A 16 8.44 7.04 -11.96
N GLU A 17 8.21 5.85 -11.41
CA GLU A 17 6.97 5.53 -10.70
C GLU A 17 6.86 6.34 -9.39
N LEU A 18 7.97 6.52 -8.68
CA LEU A 18 8.01 7.35 -7.49
C LEU A 18 7.57 8.78 -7.80
N LYS A 19 8.14 9.38 -8.84
CA LYS A 19 7.79 10.74 -9.26
C LYS A 19 6.33 10.84 -9.69
N GLY A 20 5.84 9.85 -10.43
CA GLY A 20 4.43 9.78 -10.83
C GLY A 20 3.50 9.73 -9.62
N THR A 21 3.85 8.95 -8.61
CA THR A 21 3.07 8.84 -7.38
C THR A 21 3.09 10.16 -6.59
N GLU A 22 4.25 10.82 -6.50
CA GLU A 22 4.33 12.14 -5.86
C GLU A 22 3.41 13.15 -6.55
N GLU A 23 3.34 13.14 -7.89
CA GLU A 23 2.46 14.03 -8.64
C GLU A 23 0.99 13.74 -8.38
N ILE A 24 0.61 12.46 -8.23
CA ILE A 24 -0.76 12.08 -7.86
C ILE A 24 -1.12 12.70 -6.51
N PHE A 25 -0.26 12.57 -5.51
CA PHE A 25 -0.52 13.17 -4.21
C PHE A 25 -0.63 14.68 -4.29
N ARG A 26 0.25 15.32 -5.04
CA ARG A 26 0.25 16.79 -5.17
C ARG A 26 -1.04 17.31 -5.80
N HIS A 27 -1.50 16.68 -6.87
CA HIS A 27 -2.61 17.20 -7.68
C HIS A 27 -3.97 16.62 -7.32
N GLU A 28 -4.02 15.34 -6.91
CA GLU A 28 -5.28 14.63 -6.69
C GLU A 28 -5.65 14.48 -5.21
N ILE A 29 -4.67 14.58 -4.32
CA ILE A 29 -4.89 14.36 -2.88
C ILE A 29 -4.29 15.53 -2.10
N PRO A 30 -4.88 16.73 -2.22
CA PRO A 30 -4.26 17.95 -1.67
C PRO A 30 -4.18 17.99 -0.15
N ASN A 31 -4.96 17.18 0.57
CA ASN A 31 -4.87 17.06 2.02
C ASN A 31 -3.75 16.13 2.49
N ALA A 32 -3.05 15.47 1.57
CA ALA A 32 -1.88 14.67 1.90
C ALA A 32 -0.60 15.50 1.76
N GLU A 33 0.26 15.41 2.76
CA GLU A 33 1.60 15.99 2.73
C GLU A 33 2.61 14.87 2.61
N VAL A 34 3.36 14.81 1.51
CA VAL A 34 4.45 13.84 1.34
C VAL A 34 5.66 14.35 2.11
N ILE A 35 5.94 13.74 3.25
CA ILE A 35 7.05 14.17 4.13
C ILE A 35 8.37 13.49 3.83
N GLY A 36 8.36 12.44 3.00
CA GLY A 36 9.58 11.76 2.59
C GLY A 36 9.31 10.69 1.57
N THR A 37 10.35 10.35 0.83
CA THR A 37 10.34 9.26 -0.15
C THR A 37 11.57 8.41 0.05
N ALA A 38 11.43 7.10 -0.16
CA ALA A 38 12.51 6.14 -0.04
C ALA A 38 12.49 5.18 -1.22
N MET A 39 13.65 4.89 -1.78
CA MET A 39 13.82 3.92 -2.85
C MET A 39 14.35 2.58 -2.32
N THR A 40 14.82 2.56 -1.09
CA THR A 40 15.35 1.37 -0.42
C THR A 40 14.89 1.32 1.03
N GLU A 41 14.99 0.15 1.63
CA GLU A 41 14.72 -0.01 3.05
C GLU A 41 15.67 0.84 3.91
N ASN A 42 16.93 0.93 3.52
CA ASN A 42 17.93 1.73 4.25
C ASN A 42 17.58 3.22 4.25
N GLU A 43 16.95 3.73 3.22
CA GLU A 43 16.45 5.11 3.18
C GLU A 43 15.17 5.28 4.00
N PHE A 44 14.37 4.25 4.10
CA PHE A 44 13.04 4.30 4.71
C PHE A 44 13.07 4.49 6.22
N TRP A 45 13.80 3.64 6.95
CA TRP A 45 13.75 3.67 8.41
C TRP A 45 14.22 5.00 9.03
N PRO A 46 15.27 5.66 8.51
CA PRO A 46 15.61 7.00 9.02
C PRO A 46 14.49 8.04 8.86
N LEU A 47 13.68 7.94 7.80
CA LEU A 47 12.53 8.82 7.63
C LEU A 47 11.49 8.59 8.72
N MET A 48 11.21 7.33 9.05
CA MET A 48 10.28 6.97 10.13
C MET A 48 10.75 7.49 11.48
N GLU A 49 12.04 7.42 11.74
CA GLU A 49 12.64 7.91 12.99
C GLU A 49 12.60 9.44 13.08
N ALA A 50 12.78 10.12 11.96
CA ALA A 50 12.79 11.59 11.93
C ALA A 50 11.40 12.17 12.16
N GLN A 51 10.37 11.59 11.53
CA GLN A 51 9.00 12.06 11.66
C GLN A 51 8.03 10.93 11.29
N LEU A 52 7.13 10.55 12.21
CA LEU A 52 6.15 9.51 11.93
C LEU A 52 5.10 10.01 10.93
N PRO A 53 4.84 9.24 9.87
CA PRO A 53 3.74 9.51 8.97
C PRO A 53 2.43 8.98 9.55
N ASP A 54 1.34 9.37 8.93
CA ASP A 54 0.03 8.77 9.17
C ASP A 54 -0.20 7.59 8.22
N LEU A 55 0.43 7.64 7.04
CA LEU A 55 0.31 6.64 5.99
C LEU A 55 1.67 6.34 5.36
N VAL A 56 1.96 5.07 5.14
CA VAL A 56 3.06 4.61 4.29
C VAL A 56 2.45 4.00 3.03
N LEU A 57 2.77 4.57 1.88
CA LEU A 57 2.45 3.96 0.59
C LEU A 57 3.64 3.12 0.17
N LEU A 58 3.45 1.82 0.03
CA LEU A 58 4.54 0.87 -0.06
C LEU A 58 4.41 -0.03 -1.29
N ASP A 59 5.41 0.00 -2.16
CA ASP A 59 5.55 -1.00 -3.22
C ASP A 59 6.18 -2.27 -2.63
N LEU A 60 5.68 -3.43 -3.04
CA LEU A 60 6.24 -4.70 -2.59
C LEU A 60 7.55 -5.04 -3.29
N GLY A 61 7.70 -4.68 -4.57
CA GLY A 61 8.81 -5.11 -5.41
C GLY A 61 10.13 -4.38 -5.18
N LEU A 62 10.52 -4.18 -3.94
CA LEU A 62 11.75 -3.46 -3.61
C LEU A 62 12.99 -4.31 -3.84
N GLY A 63 13.96 -3.77 -4.59
CA GLY A 63 15.22 -4.44 -4.84
C GLY A 63 15.08 -5.79 -5.54
N GLY A 64 14.02 -5.97 -6.32
CA GLY A 64 13.75 -7.23 -7.01
C GLY A 64 13.17 -8.35 -6.12
N SER A 65 12.78 -8.01 -4.89
CA SER A 65 12.24 -8.98 -3.93
C SER A 65 10.97 -8.46 -3.26
N THR A 66 9.93 -9.27 -3.23
CA THR A 66 8.70 -8.95 -2.50
C THR A 66 8.84 -9.14 -0.99
N THR A 67 9.82 -9.92 -0.55
CA THR A 67 10.08 -10.20 0.86
C THR A 67 10.38 -8.93 1.65
N ILE A 68 11.19 -8.04 1.08
CA ILE A 68 11.56 -6.77 1.73
C ILE A 68 10.31 -5.93 2.02
N GLY A 69 9.44 -5.76 1.03
CA GLY A 69 8.20 -4.99 1.20
C GLY A 69 7.28 -5.57 2.27
N VAL A 70 7.11 -6.89 2.26
CA VAL A 70 6.29 -7.57 3.28
C VAL A 70 6.89 -7.40 4.68
N ASP A 71 8.20 -7.51 4.81
CA ASP A 71 8.89 -7.33 6.10
C ASP A 71 8.77 -5.89 6.61
N ILE A 72 8.88 -4.89 5.74
CA ILE A 72 8.66 -3.49 6.10
C ILE A 72 7.24 -3.33 6.65
N CYS A 73 6.24 -3.84 5.95
CA CYS A 73 4.84 -3.78 6.38
C CYS A 73 4.66 -4.42 7.77
N ARG A 74 5.20 -5.61 7.96
CA ARG A 74 5.11 -6.32 9.24
C ARG A 74 5.76 -5.54 10.38
N ASN A 75 6.92 -4.95 10.15
CA ASN A 75 7.62 -4.16 11.15
C ASN A 75 6.89 -2.87 11.50
N ILE A 76 6.28 -2.21 10.53
CA ILE A 76 5.43 -1.05 10.80
C ILE A 76 4.26 -1.46 11.69
N PHE A 77 3.57 -2.53 11.34
CA PHE A 77 2.43 -3.03 12.10
C PHE A 77 2.78 -3.33 13.55
N LYS A 78 3.95 -3.94 13.78
CA LYS A 78 4.40 -4.32 15.12
C LYS A 78 4.90 -3.15 15.94
N ARG A 79 5.60 -2.20 15.34
CA ARG A 79 6.37 -1.16 16.04
C ARG A 79 5.69 0.21 16.07
N TYR A 80 4.85 0.51 15.09
CA TYR A 80 4.29 1.84 14.93
C TYR A 80 2.76 1.77 14.82
N LYS A 81 2.13 1.53 15.95
CA LYS A 81 0.66 1.50 16.02
C LYS A 81 0.10 2.86 15.63
N GLY A 82 -0.91 2.87 14.79
CA GLY A 82 -1.51 4.09 14.28
C GLY A 82 -0.95 4.53 12.92
N VAL A 83 0.19 4.00 12.46
CA VAL A 83 0.66 4.20 11.09
C VAL A 83 -0.03 3.19 10.18
N ARG A 84 -0.71 3.67 9.16
CA ARG A 84 -1.40 2.82 8.19
C ARG A 84 -0.50 2.50 7.02
N VAL A 85 -0.70 1.32 6.43
CA VAL A 85 0.07 0.86 5.27
C VAL A 85 -0.87 0.53 4.13
N LEU A 86 -0.70 1.23 3.02
CA LEU A 86 -1.38 0.94 1.77
C LEU A 86 -0.34 0.40 0.78
N ILE A 87 -0.54 -0.84 0.35
CA ILE A 87 0.31 -1.46 -0.66
C ILE A 87 -0.12 -0.96 -2.03
N PHE A 88 0.83 -0.44 -2.80
CA PHE A 88 0.60 0.04 -4.16
C PHE A 88 1.64 -0.60 -5.06
N THR A 89 1.28 -1.69 -5.75
CA THR A 89 2.25 -2.56 -6.40
C THR A 89 1.82 -3.05 -7.78
N GLY A 90 2.81 -3.19 -8.68
CA GLY A 90 2.63 -3.86 -9.97
C GLY A 90 2.92 -5.35 -9.92
N GLU A 91 3.31 -5.89 -8.77
CA GLU A 91 3.64 -7.30 -8.63
C GLU A 91 2.42 -8.20 -8.82
N ILE A 92 2.65 -9.35 -9.46
CA ILE A 92 1.62 -10.38 -9.58
C ILE A 92 1.46 -11.05 -8.21
N LEU A 93 0.27 -10.90 -7.62
CA LEU A 93 -0.01 -11.47 -6.32
C LEU A 93 -0.50 -12.91 -6.48
N ASN A 94 0.35 -13.88 -6.10
CA ASN A 94 -0.09 -15.26 -5.92
C ASN A 94 -0.75 -15.43 -4.55
N GLU A 95 -1.30 -16.60 -4.30
CA GLU A 95 -2.02 -16.89 -3.05
C GLU A 95 -1.16 -16.66 -1.82
N LYS A 96 0.08 -17.13 -1.84
CA LYS A 96 0.99 -17.02 -0.71
C LYS A 96 1.29 -15.55 -0.40
N LEU A 97 1.58 -14.75 -1.42
CA LEU A 97 1.90 -13.34 -1.26
C LEU A 97 0.71 -12.56 -0.69
N TRP A 98 -0.49 -12.86 -1.13
CA TRP A 98 -1.72 -12.29 -0.58
C TRP A 98 -1.83 -12.52 0.93
N VAL A 99 -1.67 -13.79 1.32
CA VAL A 99 -1.74 -14.18 2.74
C VAL A 99 -0.64 -13.48 3.53
N ASP A 100 0.57 -13.46 3.00
CA ASP A 100 1.71 -12.81 3.67
C ASP A 100 1.46 -11.32 3.88
N VAL A 101 0.93 -10.62 2.88
CA VAL A 101 0.65 -9.18 2.95
C VAL A 101 -0.46 -8.89 3.96
N LEU A 102 -1.54 -9.66 3.94
CA LEU A 102 -2.64 -9.48 4.88
C LEU A 102 -2.21 -9.80 6.31
N ASN A 103 -1.45 -10.86 6.50
CA ASN A 103 -0.91 -11.21 7.83
C ASN A 103 0.14 -10.21 8.31
N ALA A 104 0.79 -9.49 7.41
CA ALA A 104 1.73 -8.43 7.76
C ALA A 104 1.03 -7.16 8.27
N GLY A 105 -0.30 -7.09 8.18
CA GLY A 105 -1.08 -5.97 8.71
C GLY A 105 -1.36 -4.84 7.73
N ALA A 106 -1.27 -5.09 6.42
CA ALA A 106 -1.62 -4.08 5.42
C ALA A 106 -3.10 -3.67 5.55
N ASP A 107 -3.37 -2.37 5.41
CA ASP A 107 -4.72 -1.81 5.47
C ASP A 107 -5.43 -1.85 4.11
N GLY A 108 -4.67 -2.00 3.04
CA GLY A 108 -5.22 -2.13 1.70
C GLY A 108 -4.17 -2.51 0.68
N ILE A 109 -4.62 -2.93 -0.49
CA ILE A 109 -3.77 -3.31 -1.61
C ILE A 109 -4.37 -2.73 -2.89
N ILE A 110 -3.61 -1.90 -3.58
CA ILE A 110 -3.98 -1.33 -4.88
C ILE A 110 -3.00 -1.85 -5.92
N LEU A 111 -3.51 -2.49 -6.96
CA LEU A 111 -2.68 -2.93 -8.08
C LEU A 111 -2.46 -1.78 -9.07
N LYS A 112 -1.22 -1.64 -9.55
CA LYS A 112 -0.85 -0.72 -10.62
C LYS A 112 -1.20 -1.36 -11.97
N THR A 113 -2.47 -1.35 -12.35
CA THR A 113 -2.95 -2.00 -13.59
C THR A 113 -3.47 -0.99 -14.60
N GLY A 114 -2.75 0.13 -14.76
CA GLY A 114 -3.16 1.20 -15.65
C GLY A 114 -4.14 2.18 -15.02
N GLU A 115 -4.70 1.88 -13.87
CA GLU A 115 -5.50 2.80 -13.09
C GLU A 115 -4.59 3.55 -12.11
N LEU A 116 -4.86 4.84 -11.94
CA LEU A 116 -4.12 5.66 -11.00
C LEU A 116 -4.63 5.42 -9.58
N LEU A 117 -3.74 5.63 -8.62
CA LEU A 117 -4.13 5.73 -7.22
C LEU A 117 -5.15 6.86 -7.05
N THR A 118 -6.28 6.58 -6.42
CA THR A 118 -7.35 7.59 -6.29
C THR A 118 -7.41 8.16 -4.87
N LYS A 119 -7.87 9.41 -4.79
CA LYS A 119 -8.15 10.05 -3.50
C LYS A 119 -9.14 9.20 -2.67
N THR A 120 -10.14 8.60 -3.33
CA THR A 120 -11.14 7.77 -2.66
C THR A 120 -10.50 6.58 -1.94
N ASP A 121 -9.57 5.88 -2.59
CA ASP A 121 -8.89 4.73 -1.98
C ASP A 121 -8.03 5.14 -0.80
N VAL A 122 -7.25 6.21 -0.97
CA VAL A 122 -6.39 6.72 0.11
C VAL A 122 -7.22 7.21 1.29
N GLN A 123 -8.29 7.95 1.02
CA GLN A 123 -9.16 8.48 2.07
C GLN A 123 -9.86 7.35 2.83
N ALA A 124 -10.26 6.28 2.14
CA ALA A 124 -10.86 5.11 2.79
C ALA A 124 -9.91 4.48 3.82
N VAL A 125 -8.63 4.36 3.48
CA VAL A 125 -7.62 3.88 4.42
C VAL A 125 -7.48 4.84 5.61
N MET A 126 -7.41 6.14 5.33
CA MET A 126 -7.27 7.16 6.39
C MET A 126 -8.50 7.25 7.29
N ASP A 127 -9.69 6.94 6.76
CA ASP A 127 -10.93 6.89 7.54
C ASP A 127 -11.03 5.63 8.41
N GLY A 128 -10.03 4.76 8.36
CA GLY A 128 -9.97 3.55 9.18
C GLY A 128 -10.66 2.34 8.56
N LYS A 129 -11.05 2.41 7.32
CA LYS A 129 -11.57 1.23 6.61
C LYS A 129 -10.43 0.23 6.45
N LYS A 130 -10.73 -1.02 6.73
CA LYS A 130 -9.78 -2.11 6.64
C LYS A 130 -9.98 -2.87 5.34
N LEU A 131 -8.88 -3.39 4.79
CA LEU A 131 -8.89 -4.20 3.57
C LEU A 131 -9.47 -3.42 2.38
N VAL A 132 -8.89 -2.25 2.12
CA VAL A 132 -9.23 -1.44 0.95
C VAL A 132 -8.56 -2.04 -0.27
N PHE A 133 -9.35 -2.40 -1.27
CA PHE A 133 -8.88 -3.01 -2.51
C PHE A 133 -9.44 -2.27 -3.72
N ASN A 134 -8.66 -2.16 -4.80
CA ASN A 134 -9.21 -1.68 -6.06
C ASN A 134 -9.88 -2.83 -6.83
N TYR A 135 -10.60 -2.48 -7.90
CA TYR A 135 -11.40 -3.43 -8.67
C TYR A 135 -10.63 -4.67 -9.16
N PRO A 136 -9.41 -4.55 -9.73
CA PRO A 136 -8.65 -5.73 -10.16
C PRO A 136 -8.37 -6.73 -9.03
N ILE A 137 -8.13 -6.24 -7.82
CA ILE A 137 -7.95 -7.09 -6.64
C ILE A 137 -9.25 -7.79 -6.28
N LEU A 138 -10.36 -7.05 -6.29
CA LEU A 138 -11.67 -7.61 -5.96
C LEU A 138 -12.08 -8.72 -6.92
N GLU A 139 -11.81 -8.57 -8.22
CA GLU A 139 -12.04 -9.64 -9.20
C GLU A 139 -11.30 -10.92 -8.85
N LYS A 140 -10.03 -10.81 -8.48
CA LYS A 140 -9.21 -11.97 -8.09
C LYS A 140 -9.75 -12.67 -6.86
N ILE A 141 -10.20 -11.92 -5.87
CA ILE A 141 -10.82 -12.47 -4.66
C ILE A 141 -12.11 -13.23 -5.01
N VAL A 142 -12.96 -12.64 -5.83
CA VAL A 142 -14.22 -13.26 -6.25
C VAL A 142 -13.98 -14.56 -7.03
N ASP A 143 -13.06 -14.53 -8.01
CA ASP A 143 -12.72 -15.71 -8.80
C ASP A 143 -12.22 -16.86 -7.93
N ARG A 144 -11.40 -16.53 -6.96
CA ARG A 144 -10.88 -17.52 -6.02
C ARG A 144 -11.97 -18.10 -5.14
N PHE A 145 -12.89 -17.27 -4.66
CA PHE A 145 -14.04 -17.72 -3.88
C PHE A 145 -14.90 -18.67 -4.69
N LYS A 146 -15.19 -18.35 -5.96
CA LYS A 146 -15.94 -19.22 -6.86
C LYS A 146 -15.29 -20.58 -7.07
N LYS A 147 -13.95 -20.61 -7.23
CA LYS A 147 -13.19 -21.85 -7.38
C LYS A 147 -13.26 -22.70 -6.10
N SER A 148 -13.16 -22.07 -4.94
CA SER A 148 -13.27 -22.75 -3.65
C SER A 148 -14.66 -23.40 -3.49
N VAL A 149 -15.73 -22.66 -3.78
CA VAL A 149 -17.10 -23.19 -3.72
C VAL A 149 -17.29 -24.35 -4.69
N ALA A 150 -16.79 -24.25 -5.92
CA ALA A 150 -16.88 -25.31 -6.92
C ALA A 150 -16.15 -26.59 -6.47
N ASN A 151 -14.99 -26.46 -5.80
CA ASN A 151 -14.26 -27.62 -5.27
C ASN A 151 -14.99 -28.28 -4.09
N ASP A 152 -15.62 -27.49 -3.22
CA ASP A 152 -16.39 -28.02 -2.09
C ASP A 152 -17.68 -28.73 -2.53
N ALA A 153 -18.20 -28.40 -3.70
CA ALA A 153 -19.42 -28.97 -4.24
C ALA A 153 -19.23 -30.32 -4.94
N LYS A 154 -17.97 -30.79 -5.08
CA LYS A 154 -17.67 -32.08 -5.75
C LYS A 154 -17.66 -33.23 -4.77
#